data_5224a5b449f840d126f6da001f064f58
#
_entry.id   5224a5b449f840d126f6da001f064f58
#
_cell.length_a   1.000
_cell.length_b   1.000
_cell.length_c   1.000
_cell.angle_alpha   90.00
_cell.angle_beta   90.00
_cell.angle_gamma   90.00
#
_symmetry.space_group_name_H-M   'P 1'
#
loop_
_entity.id
_entity.type
_entity.pdbx_description
1 polymer ?
#
loop_
_entity_poly.entity_id
_entity_poly.type
_entity_poly.pdbx_seq_one_letter_code
_entity_poly.pdbx_strand_id
1 'polypeptide(L)'
;MDRDTAEPRVTEMPGERAREWADYHRDVAATSTYVYDFVWDITADAEGPFCTDVDGNVLLDFTSHVAAAPLGYNNPKIVDKMAEFDLTDPTKIAGQDFYVSDGADPGESTLPGPTDLMHRLTDRTGHYGLDTVFLSNSGAEAVENAIKICYDNSGGGKYGVTFDGAFHGRTLGALSLNRSKSVYRRDYPEISGVSDVPFCDSRTCGDDAGDCTCGFFVDGGDSSALREKLHPERGNVDPDDVSYIIVEPIQGEGGYRFPSDAFMEELAAVSDEYDVPLVADEIQSGMGRTGEMWGSDHYAIEPDVITAAKGARVGATIGRDDLFPDERARLSSTWGAGDVVSAMQGAFTLDAIDEYDLLDNAVARGRQFIETVRDADAAGVDDVRGKGLMLAVEFDTKQRRDAVQEAALKRGLLTLGCGRSVIRILPPLDVREREIDIGASMLLDSIADAA
;
A
#
# COMPACT_ATOMS: atom_id res chain seq x y z
N MET A 1 -9.86 -12.78 23.64
CA MET A 1 -8.99 -11.65 24.09
C MET A 1 -9.89 -10.47 24.38
N ASP A 2 -9.58 -9.67 25.39
CA ASP A 2 -10.32 -8.45 25.68
C ASP A 2 -9.40 -7.27 25.27
N ARG A 3 -9.76 -6.57 24.22
CA ARG A 3 -8.97 -5.46 23.64
C ARG A 3 -8.73 -4.29 24.60
N ASP A 4 -9.65 -4.08 25.55
CA ASP A 4 -9.52 -2.97 26.52
C ASP A 4 -8.42 -3.21 27.55
N THR A 5 -8.09 -4.48 27.80
CA THR A 5 -7.11 -4.88 28.82
C THR A 5 -5.91 -5.67 28.26
N ALA A 6 -5.94 -6.03 26.97
CA ALA A 6 -4.86 -6.76 26.33
C ALA A 6 -3.54 -5.98 26.37
N GLU A 7 -2.45 -6.67 26.65
CA GLU A 7 -1.10 -6.14 26.63
C GLU A 7 -0.16 -7.16 25.98
N PRO A 8 0.86 -6.71 25.24
CA PRO A 8 1.91 -7.58 24.75
C PRO A 8 2.59 -8.34 25.88
N ARG A 9 2.81 -9.62 25.66
CA ARG A 9 3.46 -10.49 26.62
C ARG A 9 4.27 -11.55 25.89
N VAL A 10 5.58 -11.48 25.97
CA VAL A 10 6.51 -12.41 25.33
C VAL A 10 7.28 -13.18 26.40
N THR A 11 7.30 -14.50 26.24
CA THR A 11 8.12 -15.39 27.08
C THR A 11 9.44 -15.67 26.38
N GLU A 12 9.40 -16.05 25.12
CA GLU A 12 10.56 -16.28 24.25
C GLU A 12 10.16 -15.99 22.81
N MET A 13 11.06 -15.31 22.04
CA MET A 13 10.83 -14.96 20.65
C MET A 13 12.09 -15.17 19.81
N PRO A 14 12.10 -16.07 18.83
CA PRO A 14 11.06 -17.07 18.56
C PRO A 14 11.05 -18.15 19.65
N GLY A 15 9.86 -18.67 19.98
CA GLY A 15 9.70 -19.79 20.91
C GLY A 15 10.01 -21.15 20.26
N GLU A 16 9.91 -22.23 21.03
CA GLU A 16 10.25 -23.58 20.57
C GLU A 16 9.35 -24.05 19.42
N ARG A 17 8.03 -23.86 19.54
CA ARG A 17 7.07 -24.25 18.51
C ARG A 17 7.19 -23.42 17.24
N ALA A 18 7.49 -22.13 17.38
CA ALA A 18 7.73 -21.27 16.23
C ALA A 18 8.94 -21.76 15.42
N ARG A 19 10.03 -22.17 16.10
CA ARG A 19 11.21 -22.75 15.43
C ARG A 19 10.87 -24.05 14.69
N GLU A 20 10.12 -24.96 15.32
CA GLU A 20 9.68 -26.22 14.70
C GLU A 20 8.84 -25.96 13.43
N TRP A 21 7.88 -25.05 13.50
CA TRP A 21 7.05 -24.67 12.35
C TRP A 21 7.86 -23.98 11.25
N ALA A 22 8.79 -23.12 11.62
CA ALA A 22 9.68 -22.45 10.66
C ALA A 22 10.56 -23.47 9.93
N ASP A 23 11.09 -24.46 10.63
CA ASP A 23 11.91 -25.54 10.04
C ASP A 23 11.04 -26.39 9.11
N TYR A 24 9.85 -26.82 9.55
CA TYR A 24 8.90 -27.56 8.71
C TYR A 24 8.51 -26.81 7.43
N HIS A 25 8.34 -25.46 7.53
CA HIS A 25 8.09 -24.62 6.38
C HIS A 25 9.31 -24.57 5.45
N ARG A 26 10.52 -24.40 5.99
CA ARG A 26 11.77 -24.30 5.22
C ARG A 26 12.09 -25.57 4.44
N ASP A 27 11.65 -26.73 4.89
CA ASP A 27 11.86 -28.01 4.19
C ASP A 27 11.29 -28.01 2.78
N VAL A 28 10.26 -27.21 2.49
CA VAL A 28 9.56 -27.21 1.20
C VAL A 28 9.44 -25.80 0.57
N ALA A 29 9.67 -24.76 1.34
CA ALA A 29 9.50 -23.39 0.85
C ALA A 29 10.76 -22.87 0.16
N ALA A 30 10.58 -22.00 -0.84
CA ALA A 30 11.68 -21.27 -1.42
C ALA A 30 12.34 -20.37 -0.36
N THR A 31 13.67 -20.43 -0.23
CA THR A 31 14.44 -19.71 0.79
C THR A 31 14.30 -18.18 0.74
N SER A 32 13.79 -17.64 -0.37
CA SER A 32 13.53 -16.21 -0.57
C SER A 32 12.25 -15.70 0.08
N THR A 33 11.42 -16.56 0.70
CA THR A 33 10.07 -16.20 1.18
C THR A 33 9.98 -15.88 2.67
N TYR A 34 11.08 -15.95 3.37
CA TYR A 34 11.11 -15.71 4.81
C TYR A 34 10.87 -14.24 5.21
N VAL A 35 10.07 -14.01 6.26
CA VAL A 35 9.73 -12.67 6.73
C VAL A 35 9.90 -12.48 8.24
N TYR A 36 9.49 -13.45 9.10
CA TYR A 36 9.45 -13.30 10.56
C TYR A 36 10.01 -14.51 11.32
N ASP A 37 10.47 -14.27 12.55
CA ASP A 37 10.94 -15.29 13.48
C ASP A 37 9.84 -15.76 14.45
N PHE A 38 8.57 -15.72 14.05
CA PHE A 38 7.42 -16.24 14.81
C PHE A 38 6.37 -16.81 13.87
N VAL A 39 5.41 -17.54 14.43
CA VAL A 39 4.32 -18.15 13.66
C VAL A 39 2.99 -17.82 14.33
N TRP A 40 2.07 -17.19 13.61
CA TRP A 40 0.72 -16.93 14.11
C TRP A 40 -0.02 -18.21 14.48
N ASP A 41 -0.71 -18.24 15.62
CA ASP A 41 -1.71 -19.25 15.91
C ASP A 41 -3.07 -18.75 15.40
N ILE A 42 -3.53 -19.30 14.28
CA ILE A 42 -4.78 -18.89 13.62
C ILE A 42 -6.03 -19.33 14.40
N THR A 43 -5.88 -20.06 15.49
CA THR A 43 -6.97 -20.54 16.36
C THR A 43 -6.96 -19.90 17.74
N ALA A 44 -5.90 -19.17 18.06
CA ALA A 44 -5.77 -18.47 19.33
C ALA A 44 -6.49 -17.12 19.30
N ASP A 45 -6.70 -16.55 20.48
CA ASP A 45 -7.35 -15.26 20.66
C ASP A 45 -6.57 -14.13 19.98
N ALA A 46 -7.29 -13.31 19.22
CA ALA A 46 -6.78 -12.09 18.57
C ALA A 46 -7.89 -11.06 18.47
N GLU A 47 -7.58 -9.76 18.65
CA GLU A 47 -8.56 -8.67 18.52
C GLU A 47 -7.87 -7.33 18.26
N GLY A 48 -8.38 -6.53 17.31
CA GLY A 48 -7.78 -5.25 16.94
C GLY A 48 -6.32 -5.43 16.50
N PRO A 49 -5.35 -4.71 17.08
CA PRO A 49 -3.94 -4.89 16.75
C PRO A 49 -3.25 -6.06 17.50
N PHE A 50 -3.97 -6.76 18.39
CA PHE A 50 -3.37 -7.83 19.19
C PHE A 50 -3.56 -9.20 18.55
N CYS A 51 -2.50 -9.99 18.47
CA CYS A 51 -2.53 -11.38 18.01
C CYS A 51 -1.71 -12.29 18.93
N THR A 52 -1.93 -13.59 18.79
CA THR A 52 -1.23 -14.61 19.57
C THR A 52 -0.41 -15.49 18.63
N ASP A 53 0.81 -15.83 19.00
CA ASP A 53 1.65 -16.78 18.28
C ASP A 53 1.47 -18.23 18.79
N VAL A 54 2.09 -19.21 18.09
CA VAL A 54 2.00 -20.62 18.43
C VAL A 54 2.67 -21.00 19.76
N ASP A 55 3.50 -20.13 20.33
CA ASP A 55 4.13 -20.27 21.64
C ASP A 55 3.34 -19.59 22.77
N GLY A 56 2.18 -18.96 22.44
CA GLY A 56 1.30 -18.29 23.37
C GLY A 56 1.76 -16.87 23.74
N ASN A 57 2.68 -16.28 22.99
CA ASN A 57 3.02 -14.88 23.14
C ASN A 57 1.91 -14.00 22.60
N VAL A 58 1.56 -12.92 23.32
CA VAL A 58 0.63 -11.90 22.86
C VAL A 58 1.44 -10.76 22.25
N LEU A 59 1.17 -10.45 20.99
CA LEU A 59 1.91 -9.48 20.19
C LEU A 59 1.03 -8.28 19.83
N LEU A 60 1.62 -7.12 19.67
CA LEU A 60 1.01 -5.92 19.13
C LEU A 60 1.45 -5.74 17.67
N ASP A 61 0.53 -5.89 16.74
CA ASP A 61 0.82 -5.82 15.30
C ASP A 61 0.64 -4.41 14.75
N PHE A 62 1.74 -3.71 14.60
CA PHE A 62 1.82 -2.43 13.88
C PHE A 62 2.32 -2.59 12.44
N THR A 63 2.03 -3.75 11.84
CA THR A 63 2.25 -3.99 10.41
C THR A 63 0.96 -4.09 9.61
N SER A 64 -0.15 -4.47 10.26
CA SER A 64 -1.43 -4.80 9.61
C SER A 64 -1.22 -5.67 8.37
N HIS A 65 -0.35 -6.69 8.46
CA HIS A 65 0.05 -7.53 7.32
C HIS A 65 0.52 -6.69 6.10
N VAL A 66 1.36 -5.70 6.34
CA VAL A 66 1.84 -4.72 5.33
C VAL A 66 0.65 -3.90 4.76
N ALA A 67 -0.22 -3.42 5.66
CA ALA A 67 -1.46 -2.68 5.35
C ALA A 67 -2.55 -3.52 4.62
N ALA A 68 -2.43 -4.84 4.55
CA ALA A 68 -3.45 -5.70 3.94
C ALA A 68 -4.59 -6.07 4.89
N ALA A 69 -4.45 -5.84 6.20
CA ALA A 69 -5.46 -6.03 7.22
C ALA A 69 -5.83 -4.69 7.90
N PRO A 70 -6.48 -3.77 7.19
CA PRO A 70 -6.70 -2.41 7.67
C PRO A 70 -7.59 -2.32 8.91
N LEU A 71 -8.42 -3.31 9.20
CA LEU A 71 -9.30 -3.37 10.37
C LEU A 71 -8.76 -4.27 11.50
N GLY A 72 -7.48 -4.72 11.41
CA GLY A 72 -6.87 -5.60 12.40
C GLY A 72 -7.49 -7.00 12.46
N TYR A 73 -7.31 -7.65 13.61
CA TYR A 73 -7.78 -9.01 13.85
C TYR A 73 -9.22 -9.00 14.36
N ASN A 74 -10.02 -9.95 13.85
CA ASN A 74 -11.38 -10.24 14.30
C ASN A 74 -12.29 -9.00 14.42
N ASN A 75 -12.16 -8.03 13.51
CA ASN A 75 -13.06 -6.89 13.49
C ASN A 75 -14.51 -7.38 13.28
N PRO A 76 -15.47 -6.98 14.14
CA PRO A 76 -16.86 -7.47 14.06
C PRO A 76 -17.52 -7.21 12.72
N LYS A 77 -17.21 -6.09 12.04
CA LYS A 77 -17.75 -5.77 10.71
C LYS A 77 -17.42 -6.85 9.67
N ILE A 78 -16.28 -7.52 9.82
CA ILE A 78 -15.86 -8.61 8.94
C ILE A 78 -16.33 -9.96 9.49
N VAL A 79 -15.96 -10.27 10.75
CA VAL A 79 -16.12 -11.63 11.31
C VAL A 79 -17.58 -12.00 11.53
N ASP A 80 -18.37 -11.11 12.13
CA ASP A 80 -19.78 -11.38 12.42
C ASP A 80 -20.55 -11.54 11.11
N LYS A 81 -20.27 -10.68 10.13
CA LYS A 81 -20.89 -10.79 8.81
C LYS A 81 -20.49 -12.07 8.09
N MET A 82 -19.20 -12.39 8.05
CA MET A 82 -18.73 -13.61 7.40
C MET A 82 -19.25 -14.88 8.06
N ALA A 83 -19.51 -14.88 9.38
CA ALA A 83 -20.06 -16.01 10.12
C ALA A 83 -21.55 -16.25 9.83
N GLU A 84 -22.29 -15.24 9.37
CA GLU A 84 -23.71 -15.37 9.01
C GLU A 84 -23.92 -16.11 7.67
N PHE A 85 -22.84 -16.36 6.90
CA PHE A 85 -22.94 -16.77 5.50
C PHE A 85 -22.51 -18.21 5.26
N ASP A 86 -23.50 -19.05 4.90
CA ASP A 86 -23.28 -20.38 4.33
C ASP A 86 -23.29 -20.27 2.79
N LEU A 87 -22.17 -19.79 2.25
CA LEU A 87 -22.05 -19.60 0.80
C LEU A 87 -21.97 -20.94 0.07
N THR A 88 -22.71 -21.05 -1.02
CA THR A 88 -22.70 -22.24 -1.88
C THR A 88 -21.32 -22.47 -2.50
N ASP A 89 -20.71 -23.63 -2.24
CA ASP A 89 -19.47 -24.05 -2.87
C ASP A 89 -19.78 -24.70 -4.26
N PRO A 90 -19.09 -24.37 -5.36
CA PRO A 90 -17.89 -23.55 -5.46
C PRO A 90 -18.15 -22.06 -5.80
N THR A 91 -19.39 -21.57 -5.77
CA THR A 91 -19.71 -20.19 -6.21
C THR A 91 -19.01 -19.10 -5.38
N LYS A 92 -18.58 -19.41 -4.17
CA LYS A 92 -17.79 -18.50 -3.32
C LYS A 92 -16.44 -18.11 -3.91
N ILE A 93 -15.94 -18.84 -4.91
CA ILE A 93 -14.71 -18.51 -5.64
C ILE A 93 -14.98 -17.83 -6.98
N ALA A 94 -16.23 -17.54 -7.29
CA ALA A 94 -16.57 -16.75 -8.48
C ALA A 94 -16.02 -15.33 -8.34
N GLY A 95 -15.37 -14.84 -9.37
CA GLY A 95 -14.86 -13.47 -9.46
C GLY A 95 -15.73 -12.61 -10.38
N GLN A 96 -15.17 -11.48 -10.81
CA GLN A 96 -15.89 -10.50 -11.65
C GLN A 96 -16.44 -11.05 -12.98
N ASP A 97 -15.85 -12.13 -13.53
CA ASP A 97 -16.31 -12.74 -14.79
C ASP A 97 -17.58 -13.58 -14.63
N PHE A 98 -18.00 -13.82 -13.39
CA PHE A 98 -19.21 -14.58 -13.06
C PHE A 98 -20.12 -13.71 -12.22
N TYR A 99 -21.23 -13.29 -12.81
CA TYR A 99 -22.21 -12.48 -12.08
C TYR A 99 -22.84 -13.30 -10.96
N VAL A 100 -22.66 -12.85 -9.72
CA VAL A 100 -23.17 -13.51 -8.51
C VAL A 100 -23.99 -12.53 -7.69
N SER A 101 -25.02 -13.03 -7.01
CA SER A 101 -25.91 -12.26 -6.15
C SER A 101 -26.43 -13.16 -5.02
N ASP A 102 -26.77 -12.56 -3.90
CA ASP A 102 -27.53 -13.21 -2.81
C ASP A 102 -29.03 -13.29 -3.07
N GLY A 103 -29.48 -12.84 -4.25
CA GLY A 103 -30.88 -12.81 -4.66
C GLY A 103 -31.63 -11.55 -4.23
N ALA A 104 -30.97 -10.57 -3.58
CA ALA A 104 -31.51 -9.24 -3.34
C ALA A 104 -31.57 -8.41 -4.64
N ASP A 105 -32.29 -7.30 -4.61
CA ASP A 105 -32.25 -6.32 -5.69
C ASP A 105 -30.83 -5.70 -5.80
N PRO A 106 -30.39 -5.32 -7.01
CA PRO A 106 -29.07 -4.70 -7.21
C PRO A 106 -28.88 -3.47 -6.32
N GLY A 107 -27.77 -3.45 -5.58
CA GLY A 107 -27.44 -2.40 -4.62
C GLY A 107 -28.04 -2.59 -3.22
N GLU A 108 -28.89 -3.59 -2.99
CA GLU A 108 -29.52 -3.89 -1.70
C GLU A 108 -28.95 -5.16 -1.03
N SER A 109 -27.89 -5.75 -1.61
CA SER A 109 -27.28 -6.96 -1.10
C SER A 109 -26.68 -6.77 0.29
N THR A 110 -27.01 -7.67 1.20
CA THR A 110 -26.33 -7.79 2.51
C THR A 110 -25.08 -8.64 2.44
N LEU A 111 -24.86 -9.32 1.30
CA LEU A 111 -23.71 -10.14 0.93
C LEU A 111 -23.02 -9.51 -0.28
N PRO A 112 -22.29 -8.40 -0.11
CA PRO A 112 -21.69 -7.70 -1.24
C PRO A 112 -20.72 -8.63 -1.98
N GLY A 113 -20.94 -8.74 -3.30
CA GLY A 113 -20.06 -9.47 -4.21
C GLY A 113 -19.07 -8.56 -4.95
N PRO A 114 -18.41 -9.09 -5.99
CA PRO A 114 -17.48 -8.32 -6.81
C PRO A 114 -18.09 -7.04 -7.40
N THR A 115 -19.32 -7.11 -7.92
CA THR A 115 -20.01 -5.94 -8.48
C THR A 115 -20.29 -4.87 -7.43
N ASP A 116 -20.71 -5.27 -6.22
CA ASP A 116 -20.96 -4.33 -5.13
C ASP A 116 -19.68 -3.65 -4.64
N LEU A 117 -18.54 -4.37 -4.66
CA LEU A 117 -17.24 -3.77 -4.39
C LEU A 117 -16.85 -2.75 -5.46
N MET A 118 -17.07 -3.07 -6.76
CA MET A 118 -16.80 -2.13 -7.85
C MET A 118 -17.58 -0.82 -7.66
N HIS A 119 -18.89 -0.88 -7.36
CA HIS A 119 -19.70 0.30 -7.08
C HIS A 119 -19.15 1.11 -5.91
N ARG A 120 -18.78 0.46 -4.80
CA ARG A 120 -18.19 1.17 -3.66
C ARG A 120 -16.85 1.85 -3.98
N LEU A 121 -16.08 1.27 -4.89
CA LEU A 121 -14.82 1.88 -5.35
C LEU A 121 -15.10 3.08 -6.25
N THR A 122 -16.01 2.97 -7.23
CA THR A 122 -16.37 4.09 -8.12
C THR A 122 -17.04 5.24 -7.37
N ASP A 123 -17.85 4.97 -6.35
CA ASP A 123 -18.41 6.01 -5.49
C ASP A 123 -17.32 6.85 -4.78
N ARG A 124 -16.16 6.27 -4.53
CA ARG A 124 -15.03 6.91 -3.82
C ARG A 124 -13.95 7.47 -4.76
N THR A 125 -14.10 7.28 -6.05
CA THR A 125 -13.22 7.81 -7.10
C THR A 125 -13.94 8.74 -8.07
N GLY A 126 -15.25 8.93 -7.88
CA GLY A 126 -16.08 9.74 -8.75
C GLY A 126 -15.68 11.21 -8.83
N HIS A 127 -15.02 11.76 -7.80
CA HIS A 127 -14.48 13.12 -7.83
C HIS A 127 -13.30 13.28 -8.81
N TYR A 128 -12.61 12.20 -9.17
CA TYR A 128 -11.61 12.13 -10.25
C TYR A 128 -12.22 11.75 -11.61
N GLY A 129 -13.56 11.49 -11.68
CA GLY A 129 -14.19 11.01 -12.90
C GLY A 129 -13.87 9.54 -13.25
N LEU A 130 -13.37 8.75 -12.29
CA LEU A 130 -13.08 7.34 -12.51
C LEU A 130 -14.32 6.51 -12.19
N ASP A 131 -14.88 5.87 -13.21
CA ASP A 131 -16.20 5.24 -13.18
C ASP A 131 -16.21 3.77 -13.60
N THR A 132 -15.04 3.22 -13.95
CA THR A 132 -14.88 1.84 -14.42
C THR A 132 -13.84 1.10 -13.58
N VAL A 133 -14.15 -0.14 -13.18
CA VAL A 133 -13.29 -0.99 -12.35
C VAL A 133 -13.02 -2.33 -13.02
N PHE A 134 -11.78 -2.75 -13.02
CA PHE A 134 -11.37 -4.10 -13.36
C PHE A 134 -10.68 -4.76 -12.16
N LEU A 135 -11.25 -5.85 -11.65
CA LEU A 135 -10.70 -6.58 -10.50
C LEU A 135 -9.63 -7.59 -10.91
N SER A 136 -8.73 -7.88 -9.98
CA SER A 136 -7.65 -8.86 -10.11
C SER A 136 -7.31 -9.49 -8.75
N ASN A 137 -6.33 -10.41 -8.70
CA ASN A 137 -6.02 -11.13 -7.45
C ASN A 137 -4.95 -10.45 -6.58
N SER A 138 -4.26 -9.46 -7.11
CA SER A 138 -3.16 -8.80 -6.40
C SER A 138 -2.91 -7.38 -6.89
N GLY A 139 -2.19 -6.59 -6.08
CA GLY A 139 -1.73 -5.27 -6.51
C GLY A 139 -0.82 -5.31 -7.74
N ALA A 140 0.06 -6.31 -7.84
CA ALA A 140 0.90 -6.46 -9.03
C ALA A 140 0.06 -6.69 -10.30
N GLU A 141 -1.01 -7.50 -10.23
CA GLU A 141 -1.94 -7.67 -11.35
C GLU A 141 -2.73 -6.39 -11.65
N ALA A 142 -3.12 -5.62 -10.63
CA ALA A 142 -3.77 -4.32 -10.84
C ALA A 142 -2.85 -3.36 -11.61
N VAL A 143 -1.56 -3.30 -11.25
CA VAL A 143 -0.56 -2.51 -12.00
C VAL A 143 -0.37 -3.06 -13.43
N GLU A 144 -0.30 -4.39 -13.62
CA GLU A 144 -0.21 -4.97 -14.96
C GLU A 144 -1.42 -4.60 -15.83
N ASN A 145 -2.61 -4.55 -15.24
CA ASN A 145 -3.82 -4.13 -15.97
C ASN A 145 -3.80 -2.63 -16.28
N ALA A 146 -3.34 -1.77 -15.35
CA ALA A 146 -3.13 -0.35 -15.63
C ALA A 146 -2.14 -0.14 -16.78
N ILE A 147 -1.01 -0.85 -16.78
CA ILE A 147 -0.05 -0.86 -17.89
C ILE A 147 -0.74 -1.25 -19.21
N LYS A 148 -1.54 -2.32 -19.19
CA LYS A 148 -2.19 -2.85 -20.41
C LYS A 148 -3.20 -1.87 -21.00
N ILE A 149 -4.07 -1.26 -20.17
CA ILE A 149 -5.07 -0.28 -20.67
C ILE A 149 -4.38 0.97 -21.21
N CYS A 150 -3.34 1.46 -20.55
CA CYS A 150 -2.58 2.61 -21.04
C CYS A 150 -1.86 2.32 -22.37
N TYR A 151 -1.26 1.14 -22.54
CA TYR A 151 -0.68 0.74 -23.83
C TYR A 151 -1.72 0.57 -24.94
N ASP A 152 -2.89 0.04 -24.60
CA ASP A 152 -3.99 -0.12 -25.57
C ASP A 152 -4.51 1.24 -26.02
N ASN A 153 -4.72 2.16 -25.07
CA ASN A 153 -5.16 3.53 -25.33
C ASN A 153 -4.14 4.33 -26.16
N SER A 154 -2.85 4.21 -25.87
CA SER A 154 -1.80 4.95 -26.59
C SER A 154 -1.57 4.47 -28.04
N GLY A 155 -2.20 3.38 -28.45
CA GLY A 155 -2.06 2.86 -29.82
C GLY A 155 -0.67 2.36 -30.16
N GLY A 156 0.17 2.03 -29.17
CA GLY A 156 1.49 1.45 -29.36
C GLY A 156 2.66 2.28 -28.85
N GLY A 157 2.45 3.04 -27.82
CA GLY A 157 3.52 3.70 -27.05
C GLY A 157 4.58 2.70 -26.58
N LYS A 158 5.77 3.18 -26.29
CA LYS A 158 6.95 2.35 -26.00
C LYS A 158 7.40 2.40 -24.56
N TYR A 159 7.02 3.47 -23.84
CA TYR A 159 7.59 3.76 -22.53
C TYR A 159 6.51 3.99 -21.47
N GLY A 160 6.77 3.47 -20.25
CA GLY A 160 6.18 3.94 -19.03
C GLY A 160 7.21 4.79 -18.27
N VAL A 161 6.78 5.85 -17.61
CA VAL A 161 7.62 6.67 -16.73
C VAL A 161 7.39 6.25 -15.28
N THR A 162 8.48 6.03 -14.55
CA THR A 162 8.50 5.72 -13.11
C THR A 162 9.52 6.59 -12.39
N PHE A 163 9.62 6.45 -11.06
CA PHE A 163 10.43 7.34 -10.23
C PHE A 163 11.43 6.58 -9.36
N ASP A 164 12.54 7.24 -9.02
CA ASP A 164 13.51 6.72 -8.07
C ASP A 164 12.84 6.31 -6.75
N GLY A 165 13.13 5.11 -6.29
CA GLY A 165 12.56 4.55 -5.06
C GLY A 165 11.23 3.82 -5.24
N ALA A 166 10.64 3.79 -6.45
CA ALA A 166 9.35 3.19 -6.73
C ALA A 166 9.29 1.67 -6.50
N PHE A 167 8.09 1.19 -6.10
CA PHE A 167 7.78 -0.23 -5.99
C PHE A 167 6.34 -0.50 -6.42
N HIS A 168 6.16 -1.15 -7.58
CA HIS A 168 4.85 -1.38 -8.18
C HIS A 168 4.43 -2.86 -8.26
N GLY A 169 5.29 -3.80 -7.84
CA GLY A 169 4.94 -5.22 -7.82
C GLY A 169 6.11 -6.14 -8.17
N ARG A 170 5.79 -7.44 -8.32
CA ARG A 170 6.78 -8.50 -8.56
C ARG A 170 6.49 -9.37 -9.78
N THR A 171 5.42 -9.12 -10.53
CA THR A 171 5.23 -9.63 -11.89
C THR A 171 6.15 -8.89 -12.83
N LEU A 172 6.56 -9.47 -13.97
CA LEU A 172 7.66 -8.93 -14.76
C LEU A 172 7.40 -7.51 -15.30
N GLY A 173 6.17 -7.16 -15.68
CA GLY A 173 5.81 -5.81 -16.10
C GLY A 173 5.90 -4.81 -14.96
N ALA A 174 5.21 -5.06 -13.85
CA ALA A 174 5.26 -4.23 -12.64
C ALA A 174 6.68 -4.18 -12.04
N LEU A 175 7.43 -5.29 -12.08
CA LEU A 175 8.82 -5.38 -11.64
C LEU A 175 9.74 -4.47 -12.45
N SER A 176 9.47 -4.30 -13.73
CA SER A 176 10.24 -3.45 -14.64
C SER A 176 10.22 -1.98 -14.20
N LEU A 177 9.16 -1.55 -13.51
CA LEU A 177 9.00 -0.19 -12.97
C LEU A 177 9.70 0.05 -11.64
N ASN A 178 10.10 -1.01 -10.91
CA ASN A 178 10.68 -0.86 -9.57
C ASN A 178 12.06 -0.17 -9.61
N ARG A 179 12.27 0.77 -8.68
CA ARG A 179 13.52 1.50 -8.46
C ARG A 179 13.95 1.54 -6.99
N SER A 180 13.21 0.86 -6.08
CA SER A 180 13.47 0.88 -4.63
C SER A 180 14.71 0.09 -4.22
N LYS A 181 14.85 -1.15 -4.68
CA LYS A 181 15.98 -2.04 -4.33
C LYS A 181 16.40 -2.88 -5.53
N SER A 182 17.69 -2.88 -5.85
CA SER A 182 18.25 -3.63 -6.99
C SER A 182 18.00 -5.14 -6.89
N VAL A 183 17.90 -5.70 -5.67
CA VAL A 183 17.65 -7.13 -5.44
C VAL A 183 16.32 -7.60 -6.02
N TYR A 184 15.33 -6.72 -6.18
CA TYR A 184 14.02 -7.09 -6.71
C TYR A 184 14.06 -7.38 -8.20
N ARG A 185 14.87 -6.67 -8.97
CA ARG A 185 14.90 -6.79 -10.45
C ARG A 185 16.24 -7.19 -11.04
N ARG A 186 17.29 -7.29 -10.23
CA ARG A 186 18.62 -7.70 -10.71
C ARG A 186 18.53 -9.03 -11.46
N ASP A 187 19.13 -9.07 -12.65
CA ASP A 187 19.17 -10.22 -13.56
C ASP A 187 17.83 -10.59 -14.21
N TYR A 188 16.74 -9.83 -13.99
CA TYR A 188 15.49 -9.96 -14.73
C TYR A 188 15.42 -8.93 -15.87
N PRO A 189 14.83 -9.29 -17.05
CA PRO A 189 14.66 -8.35 -18.15
C PRO A 189 13.62 -7.28 -17.81
N GLU A 190 13.77 -6.10 -18.35
CA GLU A 190 12.68 -5.14 -18.46
C GLU A 190 11.75 -5.56 -19.61
N ILE A 191 10.46 -5.78 -19.28
CA ILE A 191 9.47 -6.27 -20.25
C ILE A 191 8.93 -5.14 -21.11
N SER A 192 8.70 -3.98 -20.54
CA SER A 192 8.31 -2.75 -21.24
C SER A 192 9.44 -1.74 -21.20
N GLY A 193 9.52 -0.87 -22.18
CA GLY A 193 10.40 0.28 -22.09
C GLY A 193 10.07 1.09 -20.83
N VAL A 194 11.07 1.38 -20.02
CA VAL A 194 10.89 2.16 -18.80
C VAL A 194 11.83 3.34 -18.82
N SER A 195 11.27 4.51 -18.53
CA SER A 195 12.04 5.73 -18.32
C SER A 195 11.87 6.17 -16.88
N ASP A 196 12.96 6.33 -16.15
CA ASP A 196 12.92 6.79 -14.76
C ASP A 196 13.44 8.21 -14.62
N VAL A 197 12.89 8.91 -13.64
CA VAL A 197 13.29 10.27 -13.22
C VAL A 197 13.39 10.31 -11.70
N PRO A 198 14.12 11.31 -11.13
CA PRO A 198 14.17 11.47 -9.67
C PRO A 198 12.78 11.66 -9.05
N PHE A 199 12.59 11.15 -7.83
CA PHE A 199 11.43 11.44 -7.00
C PHE A 199 11.75 12.61 -6.08
N CYS A 200 10.94 13.67 -6.11
CA CYS A 200 11.15 14.85 -5.29
C CYS A 200 10.53 14.67 -3.90
N ASP A 201 11.36 14.30 -2.94
CA ASP A 201 10.97 14.10 -1.53
C ASP A 201 10.94 15.45 -0.80
N SER A 202 9.78 15.86 -0.26
CA SER A 202 9.56 17.15 0.42
C SER A 202 10.54 17.42 1.57
N ARG A 203 11.06 16.37 2.22
CA ARG A 203 12.04 16.52 3.31
C ARG A 203 13.40 17.03 2.85
N THR A 204 13.79 16.69 1.63
CA THR A 204 15.10 17.04 1.07
C THR A 204 15.03 18.17 0.09
N CYS A 205 13.86 18.40 -0.50
CA CYS A 205 13.66 19.39 -1.53
C CYS A 205 12.76 20.57 -1.10
N GLY A 206 12.09 20.45 0.08
CA GLY A 206 11.05 21.41 0.42
C GLY A 206 9.83 21.29 -0.51
N ASP A 207 8.91 22.24 -0.41
CA ASP A 207 7.70 22.28 -1.25
C ASP A 207 7.84 23.20 -2.48
N ASP A 208 8.89 24.03 -2.55
CA ASP A 208 9.19 24.91 -3.66
C ASP A 208 10.11 24.23 -4.68
N ALA A 209 9.77 24.32 -5.97
CA ALA A 209 10.57 23.78 -7.06
C ALA A 209 12.01 24.33 -7.08
N GLY A 210 12.19 25.61 -6.69
CA GLY A 210 13.48 26.27 -6.64
C GLY A 210 14.44 25.71 -5.57
N ASP A 211 13.91 25.07 -4.54
CA ASP A 211 14.69 24.47 -3.45
C ASP A 211 15.08 22.99 -3.73
N CYS A 212 14.72 22.47 -4.88
CA CYS A 212 14.95 21.07 -5.24
C CYS A 212 16.44 20.71 -5.29
N THR A 213 16.81 19.68 -4.53
CA THR A 213 18.19 19.15 -4.47
C THR A 213 18.33 17.74 -5.07
N CYS A 214 17.22 17.05 -5.37
CA CYS A 214 17.23 15.70 -5.92
C CYS A 214 17.50 15.64 -7.44
N GLY A 215 17.41 16.78 -8.13
CA GLY A 215 17.58 16.88 -9.57
C GLY A 215 16.30 16.60 -10.38
N PHE A 216 15.13 16.52 -9.73
CA PHE A 216 13.87 16.48 -10.46
C PHE A 216 13.57 17.84 -11.08
N PHE A 217 13.60 18.93 -10.30
CA PHE A 217 13.55 20.27 -10.85
C PHE A 217 14.95 20.73 -11.25
N VAL A 218 15.05 21.41 -12.39
CA VAL A 218 16.28 21.93 -12.99
C VAL A 218 16.12 23.41 -13.29
N ASP A 219 17.21 24.08 -13.63
CA ASP A 219 17.24 25.52 -13.98
C ASP A 219 16.59 26.43 -12.92
N GLY A 220 16.81 26.10 -11.62
CA GLY A 220 16.26 26.88 -10.52
C GLY A 220 14.75 26.71 -10.31
N GLY A 221 14.18 25.63 -10.80
CA GLY A 221 12.75 25.33 -10.70
C GLY A 221 11.94 25.66 -11.96
N ASP A 222 12.58 26.26 -12.98
CA ASP A 222 11.88 26.65 -14.21
C ASP A 222 11.50 25.50 -15.13
N SER A 223 12.10 24.31 -14.94
CA SER A 223 11.82 23.07 -15.70
C SER A 223 11.99 21.84 -14.82
N SER A 224 11.56 20.68 -15.29
CA SER A 224 11.76 19.41 -14.62
C SER A 224 12.55 18.41 -15.47
N ALA A 225 13.20 17.44 -14.82
CA ALA A 225 13.86 16.33 -15.51
C ALA A 225 12.89 15.54 -16.40
N LEU A 226 11.61 15.49 -16.02
CA LEU A 226 10.57 14.88 -16.83
C LEU A 226 10.31 15.67 -18.11
N ARG A 227 10.13 17.02 -18.01
CA ARG A 227 9.96 17.89 -19.19
C ARG A 227 11.18 17.88 -20.10
N GLU A 228 12.38 17.95 -19.52
CA GLU A 228 13.61 17.88 -20.31
C GLU A 228 13.75 16.57 -21.07
N LYS A 229 13.31 15.48 -20.45
CA LYS A 229 13.31 14.15 -21.07
C LYS A 229 12.32 14.05 -22.23
N LEU A 230 11.15 14.66 -22.11
CA LEU A 230 10.07 14.66 -23.10
C LEU A 230 10.15 15.83 -24.10
N HIS A 231 11.14 16.72 -23.97
CA HIS A 231 11.24 17.91 -24.81
C HIS A 231 11.37 17.55 -26.29
N PRO A 232 10.50 18.06 -27.19
CA PRO A 232 10.45 17.61 -28.59
C PRO A 232 11.74 17.75 -29.39
N GLU A 233 12.61 18.74 -29.04
CA GLU A 233 13.84 18.99 -29.82
C GLU A 233 15.10 18.44 -29.15
N ARG A 234 15.15 18.33 -27.81
CA ARG A 234 16.35 17.95 -27.05
C ARG A 234 16.15 16.78 -26.10
N GLY A 235 14.91 16.37 -25.88
CA GLY A 235 14.57 15.19 -25.08
C GLY A 235 15.03 13.90 -25.77
N ASN A 236 15.13 12.84 -25.01
CA ASN A 236 15.53 11.53 -25.50
C ASN A 236 14.36 10.50 -25.54
N VAL A 237 13.17 10.96 -25.18
CA VAL A 237 11.91 10.22 -25.25
C VAL A 237 10.90 11.09 -25.99
N ASP A 238 10.34 10.55 -27.07
CA ASP A 238 9.25 11.21 -27.78
C ASP A 238 7.99 11.15 -26.90
N PRO A 239 7.29 12.25 -26.57
CA PRO A 239 6.07 12.21 -25.80
C PRO A 239 5.02 11.26 -26.38
N ASP A 240 4.90 11.17 -27.72
CA ASP A 240 3.97 10.27 -28.40
C ASP A 240 4.30 8.77 -28.18
N ASP A 241 5.52 8.46 -27.72
CA ASP A 241 5.94 7.11 -27.36
C ASP A 241 5.68 6.78 -25.88
N VAL A 242 5.21 7.73 -25.06
CA VAL A 242 4.91 7.50 -23.62
C VAL A 242 3.47 7.06 -23.45
N SER A 243 3.26 5.91 -22.86
CA SER A 243 1.92 5.34 -22.64
C SER A 243 1.32 5.72 -21.29
N TYR A 244 2.15 5.99 -20.28
CA TYR A 244 1.71 6.37 -18.93
C TYR A 244 2.84 6.92 -18.08
N ILE A 245 2.45 7.69 -17.06
CA ILE A 245 3.29 8.06 -15.91
C ILE A 245 2.70 7.35 -14.70
N ILE A 246 3.49 6.58 -13.94
CA ILE A 246 3.02 5.91 -12.72
C ILE A 246 3.78 6.40 -11.50
N VAL A 247 3.02 6.78 -10.47
CA VAL A 247 3.57 7.28 -9.21
C VAL A 247 2.87 6.66 -8.01
N GLU A 248 3.62 6.33 -6.95
CA GLU A 248 3.03 6.14 -5.62
C GLU A 248 2.82 7.54 -5.00
N PRO A 249 1.60 7.96 -4.64
CA PRO A 249 1.38 9.24 -3.95
C PRO A 249 2.20 9.39 -2.68
N ILE A 250 2.52 8.27 -2.02
CA ILE A 250 3.52 8.16 -0.96
C ILE A 250 4.28 6.86 -1.20
N GLN A 251 5.59 6.96 -1.41
CA GLN A 251 6.40 5.77 -1.68
C GLN A 251 6.48 4.85 -0.45
N GLY A 252 6.04 3.59 -0.60
CA GLY A 252 6.05 2.59 0.46
C GLY A 252 7.43 1.96 0.68
N GLU A 253 7.85 1.07 -0.21
CA GLU A 253 9.14 0.36 -0.14
C GLU A 253 10.35 1.29 -0.29
N GLY A 254 10.19 2.43 -0.94
CA GLY A 254 11.19 3.48 -1.06
C GLY A 254 11.60 4.14 0.25
N GLY A 255 10.82 3.95 1.32
CA GLY A 255 11.15 4.45 2.66
C GLY A 255 10.18 5.48 3.22
N TYR A 256 8.90 5.38 2.88
CA TYR A 256 7.85 6.34 3.26
C TYR A 256 8.26 7.76 2.93
N ARG A 257 8.49 7.94 1.62
CA ARG A 257 8.88 9.23 1.04
C ARG A 257 7.62 9.96 0.60
N PHE A 258 7.49 11.19 1.07
CA PHE A 258 6.37 12.07 0.78
C PHE A 258 6.80 13.04 -0.32
N PRO A 259 6.08 13.12 -1.45
CA PRO A 259 6.44 14.06 -2.50
C PRO A 259 6.25 15.52 -2.04
N SER A 260 6.95 16.46 -2.68
CA SER A 260 6.62 17.87 -2.56
C SER A 260 5.35 18.19 -3.37
N ASP A 261 4.62 19.23 -2.95
CA ASP A 261 3.42 19.67 -3.68
C ASP A 261 3.78 20.07 -5.11
N ALA A 262 4.86 20.83 -5.30
CA ALA A 262 5.35 21.21 -6.62
C ALA A 262 5.66 20.01 -7.53
N PHE A 263 6.16 18.90 -6.97
CA PHE A 263 6.40 17.68 -7.75
C PHE A 263 5.11 17.09 -8.29
N MET A 264 4.08 16.98 -7.45
CA MET A 264 2.80 16.41 -7.87
C MET A 264 2.07 17.34 -8.86
N GLU A 265 2.10 18.65 -8.64
CA GLU A 265 1.59 19.64 -9.58
C GLU A 265 2.27 19.56 -10.95
N GLU A 266 3.59 19.38 -10.97
CA GLU A 266 4.34 19.21 -12.22
C GLU A 266 3.98 17.91 -12.94
N LEU A 267 3.73 16.81 -12.21
CA LEU A 267 3.28 15.56 -12.84
C LEU A 267 1.92 15.73 -13.51
N ALA A 268 0.96 16.38 -12.83
CA ALA A 268 -0.34 16.70 -13.41
C ALA A 268 -0.18 17.59 -14.67
N ALA A 269 0.61 18.66 -14.57
CA ALA A 269 0.83 19.57 -15.69
C ALA A 269 1.47 18.89 -16.90
N VAL A 270 2.41 17.96 -16.69
CA VAL A 270 3.06 17.20 -17.78
C VAL A 270 2.09 16.17 -18.37
N SER A 271 1.31 15.48 -17.53
CA SER A 271 0.26 14.56 -17.96
C SER A 271 -0.73 15.27 -18.90
N ASP A 272 -1.25 16.42 -18.47
CA ASP A 272 -2.20 17.22 -19.25
C ASP A 272 -1.59 17.76 -20.54
N GLU A 273 -0.35 18.29 -20.50
CA GLU A 273 0.29 18.90 -21.67
C GLU A 273 0.55 17.91 -22.81
N TYR A 274 0.92 16.68 -22.46
CA TYR A 274 1.28 15.66 -23.44
C TYR A 274 0.19 14.59 -23.64
N ASP A 275 -0.97 14.74 -22.99
CA ASP A 275 -2.08 13.76 -23.06
C ASP A 275 -1.61 12.33 -22.68
N VAL A 276 -0.79 12.24 -21.63
CA VAL A 276 -0.23 10.97 -21.13
C VAL A 276 -0.93 10.58 -19.83
N PRO A 277 -1.62 9.43 -19.76
CA PRO A 277 -2.33 9.00 -18.56
C PRO A 277 -1.46 8.98 -17.31
N LEU A 278 -1.97 9.59 -16.23
CA LEU A 278 -1.37 9.56 -14.89
C LEU A 278 -1.98 8.42 -14.08
N VAL A 279 -1.14 7.45 -13.70
CA VAL A 279 -1.51 6.30 -12.87
C VAL A 279 -1.05 6.53 -11.43
N ALA A 280 -1.99 6.60 -10.50
CA ALA A 280 -1.69 6.63 -9.07
C ALA A 280 -1.68 5.20 -8.49
N ASP A 281 -0.53 4.74 -8.03
CA ASP A 281 -0.42 3.47 -7.32
C ASP A 281 -0.77 3.66 -5.84
N GLU A 282 -2.04 3.41 -5.52
CA GLU A 282 -2.65 3.55 -4.20
C GLU A 282 -2.68 2.23 -3.40
N ILE A 283 -1.94 1.23 -3.85
CA ILE A 283 -1.93 -0.10 -3.23
C ILE A 283 -1.59 -0.03 -1.74
N GLN A 284 -0.73 0.90 -1.33
CA GLN A 284 -0.36 1.05 0.08
C GLN A 284 -0.92 2.33 0.73
N SER A 285 -1.06 3.41 0.00
CA SER A 285 -1.51 4.72 0.48
C SER A 285 -3.03 4.87 0.54
N GLY A 286 -3.76 4.12 -0.30
CA GLY A 286 -5.21 4.18 -0.37
C GLY A 286 -5.96 3.49 0.76
N MET A 287 -7.26 3.46 0.64
CA MET A 287 -8.19 2.80 1.58
C MET A 287 -8.12 3.38 3.00
N GLY A 288 -8.04 4.71 3.11
CA GLY A 288 -8.08 5.42 4.38
C GLY A 288 -6.75 5.48 5.15
N ARG A 289 -5.71 4.82 4.65
CA ARG A 289 -4.43 4.66 5.36
C ARG A 289 -3.78 5.98 5.76
N THR A 290 -3.91 7.01 4.94
CA THR A 290 -3.26 8.31 5.11
C THR A 290 -4.14 9.36 5.80
N GLY A 291 -5.37 8.99 6.20
CA GLY A 291 -6.36 9.90 6.75
C GLY A 291 -7.29 10.53 5.70
N GLU A 292 -7.01 10.26 4.42
CA GLU A 292 -7.90 10.48 3.29
C GLU A 292 -8.19 9.12 2.64
N MET A 293 -9.23 9.04 1.80
CA MET A 293 -9.58 7.76 1.13
C MET A 293 -8.44 7.30 0.24
N TRP A 294 -7.84 8.22 -0.52
CA TRP A 294 -6.68 7.99 -1.38
C TRP A 294 -5.51 8.87 -0.97
N GLY A 295 -4.29 8.38 -1.15
CA GLY A 295 -3.10 9.19 -0.93
C GLY A 295 -3.02 10.38 -1.88
N SER A 296 -3.61 10.26 -3.06
CA SER A 296 -3.76 11.31 -4.06
C SER A 296 -4.59 12.49 -3.57
N ASP A 297 -5.55 12.28 -2.68
CA ASP A 297 -6.42 13.33 -2.12
C ASP A 297 -5.64 14.40 -1.33
N HIS A 298 -4.39 14.10 -0.96
CA HIS A 298 -3.51 15.07 -0.31
C HIS A 298 -2.85 16.07 -1.26
N TYR A 299 -2.97 15.90 -2.57
CA TYR A 299 -2.21 16.64 -3.59
C TYR A 299 -3.13 17.16 -4.69
N ALA A 300 -2.69 18.19 -5.39
CA ALA A 300 -3.40 18.74 -6.54
C ALA A 300 -3.13 17.92 -7.81
N ILE A 301 -3.58 16.65 -7.80
CA ILE A 301 -3.51 15.75 -8.95
C ILE A 301 -4.88 15.13 -9.22
N GLU A 302 -5.16 14.86 -10.47
CA GLU A 302 -6.34 14.11 -10.92
C GLU A 302 -5.85 12.89 -11.72
N PRO A 303 -5.64 11.72 -11.05
CA PRO A 303 -5.17 10.54 -11.76
C PRO A 303 -6.23 10.03 -12.75
N ASP A 304 -5.78 9.55 -13.91
CA ASP A 304 -6.62 8.86 -14.90
C ASP A 304 -6.89 7.41 -14.53
N VAL A 305 -5.98 6.83 -13.74
CA VAL A 305 -6.08 5.45 -13.24
C VAL A 305 -5.57 5.38 -11.81
N ILE A 306 -6.33 4.70 -10.96
CA ILE A 306 -5.91 4.31 -9.61
C ILE A 306 -5.74 2.79 -9.56
N THR A 307 -4.61 2.31 -9.02
CA THR A 307 -4.45 0.90 -8.67
C THR A 307 -4.60 0.71 -7.16
N ALA A 308 -5.51 -0.16 -6.75
CA ALA A 308 -5.75 -0.48 -5.34
C ALA A 308 -5.58 -1.98 -5.07
N ALA A 309 -5.20 -2.33 -3.84
CA ALA A 309 -5.18 -3.70 -3.36
C ALA A 309 -5.14 -3.72 -1.83
N LYS A 310 -4.37 -4.63 -1.21
CA LYS A 310 -4.18 -4.69 0.25
C LYS A 310 -5.49 -4.51 1.03
N GLY A 311 -5.84 -3.30 1.43
CA GLY A 311 -7.08 -2.98 2.14
C GLY A 311 -8.36 -3.35 1.37
N ALA A 312 -8.33 -3.30 0.05
CA ALA A 312 -9.42 -3.76 -0.81
C ALA A 312 -9.56 -5.29 -0.87
N ARG A 313 -8.61 -6.06 -0.32
CA ARG A 313 -8.56 -7.53 -0.28
C ARG A 313 -8.44 -8.21 -1.65
N VAL A 314 -8.64 -7.48 -2.72
CA VAL A 314 -8.45 -7.85 -4.13
C VAL A 314 -7.54 -6.83 -4.79
N GLY A 315 -7.05 -7.11 -6.00
CA GLY A 315 -6.48 -6.07 -6.85
C GLY A 315 -7.60 -5.35 -7.58
N ALA A 316 -7.50 -4.05 -7.74
CA ALA A 316 -8.44 -3.25 -8.54
C ALA A 316 -7.69 -2.22 -9.37
N THR A 317 -8.03 -2.15 -10.65
CA THR A 317 -7.64 -1.09 -11.58
C THR A 317 -8.89 -0.26 -11.83
N ILE A 318 -8.86 1.00 -11.40
CA ILE A 318 -9.99 1.93 -11.44
C ILE A 318 -9.59 3.05 -12.39
N GLY A 319 -10.39 3.33 -13.40
CA GLY A 319 -10.05 4.34 -14.40
C GLY A 319 -11.28 4.92 -15.07
N ARG A 320 -11.04 5.86 -16.00
CA ARG A 320 -12.12 6.34 -16.88
C ARG A 320 -12.51 5.23 -17.87
N ASP A 321 -13.77 5.12 -18.21
CA ASP A 321 -14.30 4.12 -19.15
C ASP A 321 -13.60 4.15 -20.52
N ASP A 322 -13.26 5.34 -21.00
CA ASP A 322 -12.60 5.53 -22.30
C ASP A 322 -11.18 4.97 -22.39
N LEU A 323 -10.54 4.68 -21.26
CA LEU A 323 -9.23 4.02 -21.21
C LEU A 323 -9.32 2.49 -21.33
N PHE A 324 -10.46 1.91 -21.03
CA PHE A 324 -10.64 0.47 -21.11
C PHE A 324 -10.98 0.01 -22.53
N PRO A 325 -10.42 -1.12 -23.00
CA PRO A 325 -10.67 -1.59 -24.34
C PRO A 325 -12.11 -2.11 -24.51
N ASP A 326 -12.78 -1.68 -25.57
CA ASP A 326 -14.11 -2.16 -25.98
C ASP A 326 -14.12 -3.61 -26.46
N GLU A 327 -12.99 -4.11 -26.91
CA GLU A 327 -12.86 -5.44 -27.50
C GLU A 327 -12.94 -6.52 -26.41
N ARG A 328 -13.94 -7.41 -26.51
CA ARG A 328 -14.11 -8.53 -25.57
C ARG A 328 -12.86 -9.41 -25.51
N ALA A 329 -12.46 -9.81 -24.31
CA ALA A 329 -11.28 -10.61 -24.00
C ALA A 329 -9.93 -9.90 -24.24
N ARG A 330 -9.93 -8.62 -24.63
CA ARG A 330 -8.70 -7.81 -24.73
C ARG A 330 -8.08 -7.60 -23.36
N LEU A 331 -8.89 -7.32 -22.35
CA LEU A 331 -8.58 -7.36 -20.95
C LEU A 331 -9.42 -8.48 -20.31
N SER A 332 -8.76 -9.47 -19.72
CA SER A 332 -9.45 -10.64 -19.17
C SER A 332 -8.84 -11.00 -17.83
N SER A 333 -9.68 -11.33 -16.86
CA SER A 333 -9.21 -11.75 -15.54
C SER A 333 -8.71 -13.19 -15.55
N THR A 334 -7.88 -13.53 -14.57
CA THR A 334 -7.65 -14.91 -14.18
C THR A 334 -8.76 -15.36 -13.25
N TRP A 335 -9.02 -16.67 -13.19
CA TRP A 335 -10.05 -17.22 -12.34
C TRP A 335 -9.91 -16.72 -10.89
N GLY A 336 -11.03 -16.44 -10.23
CA GLY A 336 -11.04 -15.93 -8.85
C GLY A 336 -10.63 -14.46 -8.69
N ALA A 337 -10.44 -13.70 -9.78
CA ALA A 337 -10.16 -12.27 -9.72
C ALA A 337 -11.31 -11.51 -9.08
N GLY A 338 -11.07 -10.96 -7.88
CA GLY A 338 -12.13 -10.38 -7.06
C GLY A 338 -13.15 -11.44 -6.62
N ASP A 339 -12.70 -12.60 -6.14
CA ASP A 339 -13.59 -13.67 -5.66
C ASP A 339 -14.57 -13.15 -4.60
N VAL A 340 -15.75 -13.81 -4.50
CA VAL A 340 -16.84 -13.35 -3.63
C VAL A 340 -16.40 -13.12 -2.20
N VAL A 341 -15.57 -13.99 -1.63
CA VAL A 341 -15.14 -13.88 -0.23
C VAL A 341 -14.21 -12.68 -0.02
N SER A 342 -13.23 -12.52 -0.91
CA SER A 342 -12.29 -11.40 -0.85
C SER A 342 -12.99 -10.07 -1.17
N ALA A 343 -13.86 -10.05 -2.19
CA ALA A 343 -14.63 -8.87 -2.56
C ALA A 343 -15.57 -8.42 -1.43
N MET A 344 -16.23 -9.36 -0.77
CA MET A 344 -17.08 -9.11 0.40
C MET A 344 -16.30 -8.45 1.54
N GLN A 345 -15.10 -8.98 1.85
CA GLN A 345 -14.23 -8.39 2.87
C GLN A 345 -13.78 -6.98 2.49
N GLY A 346 -13.46 -6.74 1.21
CA GLY A 346 -13.11 -5.42 0.69
C GLY A 346 -14.27 -4.43 0.82
N ALA A 347 -15.48 -4.85 0.46
CA ALA A 347 -16.69 -4.04 0.59
C ALA A 347 -16.98 -3.67 2.05
N PHE A 348 -16.93 -4.64 2.97
CA PHE A 348 -17.11 -4.39 4.41
C PHE A 348 -15.99 -3.52 4.99
N THR A 349 -14.78 -3.58 4.44
CA THR A 349 -13.70 -2.68 4.84
C THR A 349 -14.03 -1.23 4.48
N LEU A 350 -14.51 -0.98 3.26
CA LEU A 350 -14.95 0.35 2.83
C LEU A 350 -16.12 0.86 3.67
N ASP A 351 -17.12 0.01 3.91
CA ASP A 351 -18.26 0.36 4.77
C ASP A 351 -17.82 0.70 6.20
N ALA A 352 -16.85 -0.04 6.76
CA ALA A 352 -16.33 0.21 8.11
C ALA A 352 -15.51 1.51 8.19
N ILE A 353 -14.80 1.89 7.14
CA ILE A 353 -14.06 3.16 7.09
C ILE A 353 -15.02 4.32 7.31
N ASP A 354 -16.16 4.31 6.65
CA ASP A 354 -17.18 5.35 6.78
C ASP A 354 -17.95 5.24 8.11
N GLU A 355 -18.41 4.03 8.47
CA GLU A 355 -19.26 3.80 9.64
C GLU A 355 -18.56 4.10 10.97
N TYR A 356 -17.24 3.91 11.03
CA TYR A 356 -16.45 4.10 12.25
C TYR A 356 -15.59 5.37 12.21
N ASP A 357 -15.80 6.27 11.25
CA ASP A 357 -15.03 7.52 11.09
C ASP A 357 -13.51 7.27 11.08
N LEU A 358 -13.07 6.22 10.35
CA LEU A 358 -11.68 5.75 10.43
C LEU A 358 -10.66 6.69 9.76
N LEU A 359 -11.09 7.59 8.87
CA LEU A 359 -10.22 8.64 8.30
C LEU A 359 -9.77 9.59 9.41
N ASP A 360 -10.72 10.11 10.18
CA ASP A 360 -10.44 11.01 11.31
C ASP A 360 -9.61 10.31 12.39
N ASN A 361 -9.92 9.03 12.69
CA ASN A 361 -9.12 8.24 13.61
C ASN A 361 -7.68 8.07 13.12
N ALA A 362 -7.47 7.79 11.85
CA ALA A 362 -6.14 7.67 11.26
C ALA A 362 -5.32 8.96 11.44
N VAL A 363 -5.92 10.13 11.18
CA VAL A 363 -5.28 11.45 11.41
C VAL A 363 -4.94 11.64 12.89
N ALA A 364 -5.90 11.39 13.78
CA ALA A 364 -5.72 11.63 15.22
C ALA A 364 -4.65 10.70 15.81
N ARG A 365 -4.73 9.42 15.51
CA ARG A 365 -3.78 8.41 16.04
C ARG A 365 -2.40 8.53 15.41
N GLY A 366 -2.32 8.89 14.14
CA GLY A 366 -1.04 9.16 13.48
C GLY A 366 -0.32 10.35 14.10
N ARG A 367 -1.02 11.44 14.35
CA ARG A 367 -0.47 12.61 15.05
C ARG A 367 0.02 12.25 16.45
N GLN A 368 -0.78 11.53 17.24
CA GLN A 368 -0.40 11.07 18.58
C GLN A 368 0.91 10.30 18.56
N PHE A 369 1.06 9.33 17.65
CA PHE A 369 2.29 8.54 17.51
C PHE A 369 3.50 9.41 17.17
N ILE A 370 3.34 10.29 16.15
CA ILE A 370 4.43 11.18 15.69
C ILE A 370 4.89 12.11 16.82
N GLU A 371 3.97 12.75 17.51
CA GLU A 371 4.28 13.67 18.63
C GLU A 371 4.99 12.89 19.76
N THR A 372 4.45 11.75 20.18
CA THR A 372 5.03 10.93 21.26
C THR A 372 6.47 10.51 20.97
N VAL A 373 6.73 10.01 19.75
CA VAL A 373 8.07 9.51 19.41
C VAL A 373 9.05 10.66 19.14
N ARG A 374 8.58 11.76 18.56
CA ARG A 374 9.41 12.94 18.28
C ARG A 374 9.81 13.67 19.55
N ASP A 375 8.87 13.86 20.48
CA ASP A 375 9.09 14.56 21.74
C ASP A 375 10.05 13.80 22.67
N ALA A 376 10.19 12.49 22.50
CA ALA A 376 11.17 11.68 23.23
C ALA A 376 12.62 11.97 22.86
N ASP A 377 12.91 12.64 21.74
CA ASP A 377 14.25 13.00 21.25
C ASP A 377 15.25 11.84 21.36
N ALA A 378 14.81 10.65 20.93
CA ALA A 378 15.55 9.41 21.15
C ALA A 378 16.82 9.34 20.30
N ALA A 379 17.94 9.01 20.91
CA ALA A 379 19.24 8.99 20.25
C ALA A 379 19.28 8.04 19.04
N GLY A 380 19.75 8.55 17.90
CA GLY A 380 19.88 7.82 16.64
C GLY A 380 18.62 7.74 15.82
N VAL A 381 17.56 8.45 16.22
CA VAL A 381 16.40 8.75 15.39
C VAL A 381 16.68 10.04 14.62
N ASP A 382 16.70 9.97 13.30
CA ASP A 382 16.96 11.11 12.44
C ASP A 382 15.67 11.84 12.06
N ASP A 383 14.57 11.08 11.89
CA ASP A 383 13.29 11.67 11.51
C ASP A 383 12.09 10.77 11.91
N VAL A 384 10.98 11.43 12.26
CA VAL A 384 9.68 10.79 12.52
C VAL A 384 8.63 11.51 11.68
N ARG A 385 7.98 10.80 10.78
CA ARG A 385 7.03 11.37 9.81
C ARG A 385 5.86 10.46 9.52
N GLY A 386 4.83 11.01 8.88
CA GLY A 386 3.67 10.25 8.41
C GLY A 386 2.51 11.13 7.98
N LYS A 387 1.59 10.52 7.27
CA LYS A 387 0.22 11.01 7.02
C LYS A 387 -0.74 9.93 7.50
N GLY A 388 -1.73 10.29 8.32
CA GLY A 388 -2.60 9.31 8.96
C GLY A 388 -1.79 8.22 9.66
N LEU A 389 -2.12 6.96 9.39
CA LEU A 389 -1.43 5.78 9.94
C LEU A 389 -0.44 5.14 8.95
N MET A 390 0.08 5.92 8.04
CA MET A 390 1.24 5.58 7.23
C MET A 390 2.47 6.29 7.81
N LEU A 391 3.13 5.64 8.81
CA LEU A 391 4.10 6.27 9.69
C LEU A 391 5.50 5.69 9.50
N ALA A 392 6.51 6.51 9.70
CA ALA A 392 7.92 6.15 9.58
C ALA A 392 8.76 6.71 10.73
N VAL A 393 9.69 5.87 11.20
CA VAL A 393 10.79 6.29 12.09
C VAL A 393 12.09 5.97 11.36
N GLU A 394 12.86 6.98 11.03
CA GLU A 394 14.13 6.87 10.31
C GLU A 394 15.30 6.95 11.27
N PHE A 395 16.31 6.13 11.05
CA PHE A 395 17.48 6.01 11.86
C PHE A 395 18.74 6.44 11.11
N ASP A 396 19.77 6.87 11.82
CA ASP A 396 21.07 7.26 11.29
C ASP A 396 21.73 6.15 10.46
N THR A 397 21.48 4.88 10.79
CA THR A 397 22.05 3.74 10.10
C THR A 397 21.08 2.58 9.94
N LYS A 398 21.32 1.77 8.89
CA LYS A 398 20.60 0.51 8.69
C LYS A 398 20.80 -0.46 9.87
N GLN A 399 22.02 -0.50 10.42
CA GLN A 399 22.34 -1.40 11.54
C GLN A 399 21.52 -1.07 12.77
N ARG A 400 21.37 0.23 13.10
CA ARG A 400 20.52 0.66 14.21
C ARG A 400 19.06 0.31 13.94
N ARG A 401 18.53 0.61 12.74
CA ARG A 401 17.18 0.22 12.34
C ARG A 401 16.93 -1.28 12.55
N ASP A 402 17.87 -2.13 12.08
CA ASP A 402 17.75 -3.59 12.21
C ASP A 402 17.77 -4.02 13.68
N ALA A 403 18.65 -3.44 14.51
CA ALA A 403 18.73 -3.72 15.94
C ALA A 403 17.45 -3.29 16.70
N VAL A 404 16.90 -2.12 16.39
CA VAL A 404 15.63 -1.65 16.97
C VAL A 404 14.47 -2.57 16.57
N GLN A 405 14.41 -2.98 15.30
CA GLN A 405 13.36 -3.89 14.82
C GLN A 405 13.44 -5.26 15.54
N GLU A 406 14.64 -5.79 15.75
CA GLU A 406 14.86 -7.04 16.51
C GLU A 406 14.45 -6.87 17.98
N ALA A 407 14.82 -5.74 18.61
CA ALA A 407 14.46 -5.45 20.00
C ALA A 407 12.93 -5.27 20.15
N ALA A 408 12.27 -4.62 19.19
CA ALA A 408 10.81 -4.47 19.15
C ALA A 408 10.10 -5.82 19.06
N LEU A 409 10.57 -6.71 18.17
CA LEU A 409 10.03 -8.06 18.04
C LEU A 409 10.17 -8.85 19.35
N LYS A 410 11.31 -8.80 20.01
CA LYS A 410 11.53 -9.46 21.31
C LYS A 410 10.61 -8.94 22.42
N ARG A 411 10.11 -7.72 22.31
CA ARG A 411 9.09 -7.15 23.20
C ARG A 411 7.67 -7.48 22.79
N GLY A 412 7.47 -8.05 21.59
CA GLY A 412 6.17 -8.37 21.03
C GLY A 412 5.55 -7.23 20.21
N LEU A 413 6.33 -6.23 19.80
CA LEU A 413 5.88 -5.24 18.83
C LEU A 413 6.32 -5.64 17.42
N LEU A 414 5.34 -5.91 16.55
CA LEU A 414 5.59 -6.23 15.15
C LEU A 414 5.74 -4.94 14.34
N THR A 415 6.88 -4.80 13.67
CA THR A 415 7.20 -3.68 12.79
C THR A 415 7.90 -4.17 11.53
N LEU A 416 7.98 -3.33 10.51
CA LEU A 416 8.62 -3.66 9.23
C LEU A 416 9.64 -2.62 8.82
N GLY A 417 10.79 -3.07 8.32
CA GLY A 417 11.74 -2.18 7.67
C GLY A 417 11.36 -1.85 6.23
N CYS A 418 11.61 -0.60 5.81
CA CYS A 418 11.57 -0.17 4.41
C CYS A 418 12.70 0.81 4.11
N GLY A 419 12.86 1.21 2.86
CA GLY A 419 13.98 2.07 2.48
C GLY A 419 15.33 1.49 2.93
N ARG A 420 16.23 2.37 3.34
CA ARG A 420 17.55 1.99 3.86
C ARG A 420 17.56 1.84 5.37
N SER A 421 17.01 2.80 6.11
CA SER A 421 17.13 2.94 7.56
C SER A 421 15.81 3.26 8.25
N VAL A 422 14.67 2.95 7.63
CA VAL A 422 13.33 3.29 8.10
C VAL A 422 12.63 2.08 8.68
N ILE A 423 12.02 2.22 9.86
CA ILE A 423 10.95 1.35 10.36
C ILE A 423 9.62 2.00 9.98
N ARG A 424 8.78 1.25 9.27
CA ARG A 424 7.40 1.64 8.98
C ARG A 424 6.46 1.11 10.05
N ILE A 425 5.51 1.93 10.43
CA ILE A 425 4.50 1.67 11.44
C ILE A 425 3.13 1.80 10.78
N LEU A 426 2.38 0.72 10.75
CA LEU A 426 1.11 0.56 10.05
C LEU A 426 0.07 -0.11 10.96
N PRO A 427 -0.33 0.49 12.08
CA PRO A 427 -1.39 -0.09 12.90
C PRO A 427 -2.71 -0.16 12.12
N PRO A 428 -3.67 -1.00 12.53
CA PRO A 428 -5.00 -0.98 11.92
C PRO A 428 -5.66 0.39 12.03
N LEU A 429 -6.56 0.70 11.09
CA LEU A 429 -7.23 2.02 11.05
C LEU A 429 -8.11 2.29 12.28
N ASP A 430 -8.62 1.23 12.90
CA ASP A 430 -9.43 1.29 14.12
C ASP A 430 -8.59 1.25 15.41
N VAL A 431 -7.26 1.44 15.31
CA VAL A 431 -6.36 1.49 16.46
C VAL A 431 -6.79 2.57 17.46
N ARG A 432 -6.73 2.26 18.76
CA ARG A 432 -7.16 3.14 19.83
C ARG A 432 -6.00 3.92 20.42
N GLU A 433 -6.31 5.01 21.12
CA GLU A 433 -5.33 5.87 21.81
C GLU A 433 -4.38 5.06 22.70
N ARG A 434 -4.94 4.20 23.58
CA ARG A 434 -4.18 3.32 24.46
C ARG A 434 -3.19 2.42 23.69
N GLU A 435 -3.59 1.89 22.54
CA GLU A 435 -2.79 0.97 21.74
C GLU A 435 -1.62 1.70 21.06
N ILE A 436 -1.84 2.95 20.66
CA ILE A 436 -0.76 3.83 20.17
C ILE A 436 0.24 4.13 21.28
N ASP A 437 -0.23 4.44 22.49
CA ASP A 437 0.66 4.69 23.64
C ASP A 437 1.52 3.48 23.99
N ILE A 438 0.93 2.27 23.99
CA ILE A 438 1.66 1.02 24.21
C ILE A 438 2.72 0.83 23.12
N GLY A 439 2.34 0.92 21.85
CA GLY A 439 3.25 0.69 20.74
C GLY A 439 4.37 1.71 20.65
N ALA A 440 4.08 3.00 20.90
CA ALA A 440 5.08 4.05 20.95
C ALA A 440 6.07 3.84 22.12
N SER A 441 5.58 3.49 23.31
CA SER A 441 6.43 3.17 24.46
C SER A 441 7.35 1.97 24.17
N MET A 442 6.79 0.88 23.63
CA MET A 442 7.57 -0.30 23.26
C MET A 442 8.66 0.01 22.22
N LEU A 443 8.36 0.86 21.25
CA LEU A 443 9.33 1.29 20.25
C LEU A 443 10.46 2.12 20.88
N LEU A 444 10.13 3.08 21.75
CA LEU A 444 11.10 3.91 22.45
C LEU A 444 12.02 3.07 23.35
N ASP A 445 11.46 2.10 24.07
CA ASP A 445 12.25 1.15 24.86
C ASP A 445 13.18 0.30 23.97
N SER A 446 12.72 -0.06 22.77
CA SER A 446 13.51 -0.81 21.79
C SER A 446 14.65 0.03 21.19
N ILE A 447 14.42 1.33 21.01
CA ILE A 447 15.46 2.28 20.58
C ILE A 447 16.53 2.42 21.69
N ALA A 448 16.11 2.53 22.95
CA ALA A 448 17.02 2.63 24.07
C ALA A 448 17.91 1.38 24.23
N ASP A 449 17.37 0.18 23.98
CA ASP A 449 18.16 -1.07 24.03
C ASP A 449 19.15 -1.23 22.88
N ALA A 450 18.87 -0.60 21.74
CA ALA A 450 19.69 -0.66 20.53
C ALA A 450 20.73 0.47 20.43
N ALA A 451 20.79 1.34 21.46
CA ALA A 451 21.63 2.55 21.49
C ALA A 451 23.15 2.27 21.71
#